data_c57fe3de97d79fa6b63ec9f567a642f4
#
_entry.id   c57fe3de97d79fa6b63ec9f567a642f4
#
_cell.length_a   1.000
_cell.length_b   1.000
_cell.length_c   1.000
_cell.angle_alpha   90.00
_cell.angle_beta   90.00
_cell.angle_gamma   90.00
#
_symmetry.space_group_name_H-M   'P 1'
#
loop_
_entity.id
_entity.type
_entity.pdbx_description
1 polymer ?
#
loop_
_entity_poly.entity_id
_entity_poly.type
_entity_poly.pdbx_seq_one_letter_code
_entity_poly.pdbx_strand_id
1 'polypeptide(L)'
;MKKVWIVLAVLCLLTTAVMGVSASAKTAVVYGDINGDGNINNRDLALLQKYLNNWEVEIDEDAADVTADGDVNNRDLALLQKYLNNWEVNLGPDEVEEDDNIYNDTELDWN
;
A
#
# COMPACT_ATOMS: atom_id res chain seq x y z
N MET A 1 52.41 -7.50 29.64
CA MET A 1 51.02 -7.93 29.87
C MET A 1 50.01 -6.80 29.91
N LYS A 2 50.43 -5.55 30.11
CA LYS A 2 49.48 -4.42 30.12
C LYS A 2 49.00 -3.97 28.74
N LYS A 3 49.68 -4.39 27.65
CA LYS A 3 49.33 -4.01 26.28
C LYS A 3 48.19 -4.85 25.68
N VAL A 4 47.93 -6.03 26.22
CA VAL A 4 46.88 -6.92 25.74
C VAL A 4 45.49 -6.44 26.17
N TRP A 5 45.40 -5.80 27.32
CA TRP A 5 44.17 -5.25 27.85
C TRP A 5 43.64 -4.05 27.03
N ILE A 6 44.59 -3.24 26.56
CA ILE A 6 44.26 -2.06 25.77
C ILE A 6 43.76 -2.49 24.37
N VAL A 7 44.34 -3.53 23.81
CA VAL A 7 43.92 -4.08 22.53
C VAL A 7 42.53 -4.72 22.62
N LEU A 8 42.24 -5.41 23.74
CA LEU A 8 40.93 -5.97 24.01
C LEU A 8 39.87 -4.87 24.24
N ALA A 9 40.25 -3.80 24.91
CA ALA A 9 39.33 -2.66 25.12
C ALA A 9 39.04 -1.89 23.83
N VAL A 10 40.04 -1.79 22.97
CA VAL A 10 39.85 -1.13 21.65
C VAL A 10 39.03 -2.01 20.69
N LEU A 11 39.19 -3.33 20.78
CA LEU A 11 38.41 -4.27 19.98
C LEU A 11 36.93 -4.31 20.42
N CYS A 12 36.68 -4.07 21.72
CA CYS A 12 35.32 -4.00 22.26
C CYS A 12 34.57 -2.72 21.84
N LEU A 13 35.32 -1.65 21.54
CA LEU A 13 34.74 -0.36 21.11
C LEU A 13 34.39 -0.32 19.61
N LEU A 14 34.90 -1.28 18.83
CA LEU A 14 34.62 -1.37 17.40
C LEU A 14 33.38 -2.23 17.08
N THR A 15 32.76 -2.83 18.08
CA THR A 15 31.48 -3.52 17.94
C THR A 15 30.29 -2.64 18.27
N THR A 16 30.43 -1.32 18.11
CA THR A 16 29.24 -0.48 18.04
C THR A 16 28.47 -0.85 16.79
N ALA A 17 27.53 -1.72 17.04
CA ALA A 17 26.41 -2.04 16.22
C ALA A 17 26.16 -1.00 15.13
N VAL A 18 26.39 -1.40 13.92
CA VAL A 18 25.58 -0.90 12.82
C VAL A 18 24.17 -1.36 13.14
N MET A 19 23.45 -0.57 13.93
CA MET A 19 22.02 -0.62 13.95
C MET A 19 21.61 -0.31 12.51
N GLY A 20 21.54 -1.35 11.69
CA GLY A 20 20.90 -1.25 10.42
C GLY A 20 19.48 -0.80 10.70
N VAL A 21 19.22 0.49 10.47
CA VAL A 21 17.86 0.96 10.33
C VAL A 21 17.34 0.26 9.08
N SER A 22 16.71 -0.88 9.28
CA SER A 22 15.89 -1.46 8.25
C SER A 22 14.70 -0.53 8.10
N ALA A 23 14.85 0.48 7.26
CA ALA A 23 13.72 1.17 6.72
C ALA A 23 12.97 0.11 5.90
N SER A 24 11.94 -0.48 6.50
CA SER A 24 10.98 -1.25 5.73
C SER A 24 10.31 -0.26 4.80
N ALA A 25 10.77 -0.23 3.55
CA ALA A 25 10.04 0.44 2.51
C ALA A 25 8.67 -0.23 2.45
N LYS A 26 7.62 0.52 2.79
CA LYS A 26 6.25 0.07 2.60
C LYS A 26 6.12 -0.26 1.12
N THR A 27 5.93 -1.52 0.81
CA THR A 27 5.68 -1.97 -0.56
C THR A 27 4.44 -1.22 -1.05
N ALA A 28 4.49 -0.66 -2.25
CA ALA A 28 3.35 0.01 -2.84
C ALA A 28 2.17 -0.98 -2.91
N VAL A 29 1.00 -0.56 -2.44
CA VAL A 29 -0.22 -1.37 -2.48
C VAL A 29 -0.68 -1.49 -3.93
N VAL A 30 -0.92 -2.72 -4.37
CA VAL A 30 -1.57 -2.99 -5.66
C VAL A 30 -3.05 -3.24 -5.40
N TYR A 31 -3.85 -2.20 -5.54
CA TYR A 31 -5.28 -2.28 -5.28
C TYR A 31 -5.96 -3.29 -6.20
N GLY A 32 -6.69 -4.22 -5.61
CA GLY A 32 -7.36 -5.32 -6.31
C GLY A 32 -6.60 -6.64 -6.36
N ASP A 33 -5.30 -6.64 -6.09
CA ASP A 33 -4.49 -7.86 -5.98
C ASP A 33 -4.58 -8.42 -4.54
N ILE A 34 -5.74 -8.95 -4.21
CA ILE A 34 -6.12 -9.33 -2.85
C ILE A 34 -5.37 -10.56 -2.38
N ASN A 35 -5.00 -11.45 -3.29
CA ASN A 35 -4.22 -12.67 -2.98
C ASN A 35 -2.70 -12.47 -3.09
N GLY A 36 -2.25 -11.31 -3.54
CA GLY A 36 -0.83 -10.99 -3.65
C GLY A 36 -0.07 -11.75 -4.73
N ASP A 37 -0.74 -12.22 -5.78
CA ASP A 37 -0.13 -13.00 -6.86
C ASP A 37 0.41 -12.14 -8.03
N GLY A 38 0.25 -10.82 -7.94
CA GLY A 38 0.68 -9.87 -8.96
C GLY A 38 -0.32 -9.64 -10.09
N ASN A 39 -1.49 -10.26 -10.03
CA ASN A 39 -2.53 -10.12 -11.06
C ASN A 39 -3.87 -9.80 -10.42
N ILE A 40 -4.62 -8.90 -11.05
CA ILE A 40 -5.97 -8.56 -10.64
C ILE A 40 -6.94 -9.34 -11.55
N ASN A 41 -7.65 -10.31 -10.97
CA ASN A 41 -8.54 -11.18 -11.72
C ASN A 41 -9.71 -11.71 -10.86
N ASN A 42 -10.48 -12.62 -11.43
CA ASN A 42 -11.64 -13.20 -10.74
C ASN A 42 -11.29 -13.99 -9.48
N ARG A 43 -10.03 -14.39 -9.29
CA ARG A 43 -9.60 -15.05 -8.04
C ARG A 43 -9.63 -14.07 -6.88
N ASP A 44 -9.20 -12.82 -7.12
CA ASP A 44 -9.27 -11.75 -6.14
C ASP A 44 -10.70 -11.43 -5.77
N LEU A 45 -11.58 -11.34 -6.77
CA LEU A 45 -13.00 -11.11 -6.56
C LEU A 45 -13.64 -12.22 -5.73
N ALA A 46 -13.34 -13.48 -6.04
CA ALA A 46 -13.85 -14.63 -5.29
C ALA A 46 -13.32 -14.65 -3.86
N LEU A 47 -12.06 -14.28 -3.66
CA LEU A 47 -11.44 -14.22 -2.34
C LEU A 47 -12.07 -13.11 -1.49
N LEU A 48 -12.29 -11.94 -2.05
CA LEU A 48 -12.99 -10.84 -1.39
C LEU A 48 -14.42 -11.24 -1.01
N GLN A 49 -15.12 -11.92 -1.90
CA GLN A 49 -16.47 -12.40 -1.63
C GLN A 49 -16.51 -13.38 -0.47
N LYS A 50 -15.55 -14.31 -0.40
CA LYS A 50 -15.42 -15.23 0.73
C LYS A 50 -15.16 -14.50 2.04
N TYR A 51 -14.24 -13.54 2.02
CA TYR A 51 -13.93 -12.71 3.20
C TYR A 51 -15.17 -11.98 3.72
N LEU A 52 -15.92 -11.34 2.84
CA LEU A 52 -17.14 -10.62 3.20
C LEU A 52 -18.27 -11.53 3.71
N ASN A 53 -18.22 -12.81 3.36
CA ASN A 53 -19.14 -13.84 3.89
C ASN A 53 -18.61 -14.51 5.17
N ASN A 54 -17.60 -13.94 5.81
CA ASN A 54 -16.99 -14.43 7.03
C ASN A 54 -16.38 -15.85 6.91
N TRP A 55 -15.89 -16.19 5.74
CA TRP A 55 -15.10 -17.39 5.58
C TRP A 55 -13.69 -17.14 6.12
N GLU A 56 -13.08 -18.18 6.69
CA GLU A 56 -11.69 -18.12 7.15
C GLU A 56 -10.74 -18.12 5.93
N VAL A 57 -10.46 -16.93 5.42
CA VAL A 57 -9.52 -16.70 4.31
C VAL A 57 -8.57 -15.59 4.67
N GLU A 58 -7.33 -15.71 4.21
CA GLU A 58 -6.35 -14.63 4.34
C GLU A 58 -6.44 -13.72 3.11
N ILE A 59 -6.47 -12.43 3.36
CA ILE A 59 -6.46 -11.40 2.32
C ILE A 59 -5.49 -10.30 2.69
N ASP A 60 -5.02 -9.58 1.68
CA ASP A 60 -4.41 -8.28 1.87
C ASP A 60 -5.52 -7.23 1.97
N GLU A 61 -5.79 -6.76 3.19
CA GLU A 61 -6.88 -5.80 3.45
C GLU A 61 -6.63 -4.45 2.78
N ASP A 62 -5.36 -4.02 2.70
CA ASP A 62 -5.01 -2.78 2.02
C ASP A 62 -5.31 -2.88 0.51
N ALA A 63 -5.00 -4.02 -0.10
CA ALA A 63 -5.31 -4.29 -1.50
C ALA A 63 -6.81 -4.51 -1.75
N ALA A 64 -7.52 -5.01 -0.75
CA ALA A 64 -8.96 -5.26 -0.81
C ALA A 64 -9.81 -3.99 -0.71
N ASP A 65 -9.31 -2.97 -0.03
CA ASP A 65 -9.95 -1.64 0.05
C ASP A 65 -9.73 -0.87 -1.26
N VAL A 66 -10.35 -1.34 -2.32
CA VAL A 66 -10.19 -0.76 -3.67
C VAL A 66 -10.85 0.58 -3.84
N THR A 67 -11.75 0.96 -2.93
CA THR A 67 -12.34 2.30 -2.88
C THR A 67 -11.47 3.30 -2.12
N ALA A 68 -10.47 2.79 -1.36
CA ALA A 68 -9.60 3.58 -0.50
C ALA A 68 -10.36 4.45 0.53
N ASP A 69 -11.49 3.92 1.04
CA ASP A 69 -12.31 4.59 2.05
C ASP A 69 -11.98 4.17 3.49
N GLY A 70 -11.05 3.23 3.66
CA GLY A 70 -10.60 2.71 4.95
C GLY A 70 -11.35 1.47 5.42
N ASP A 71 -12.36 1.01 4.71
CA ASP A 71 -13.19 -0.13 5.07
C ASP A 71 -13.28 -1.13 3.92
N VAL A 72 -13.12 -2.42 4.23
CA VAL A 72 -13.34 -3.51 3.26
C VAL A 72 -14.79 -3.98 3.36
N ASN A 73 -15.59 -3.71 2.34
CA ASN A 73 -17.01 -4.01 2.32
C ASN A 73 -17.54 -4.29 0.91
N ASN A 74 -18.86 -4.36 0.76
CA ASN A 74 -19.50 -4.64 -0.51
C ASN A 74 -19.26 -3.57 -1.59
N ARG A 75 -18.86 -2.35 -1.22
CA ARG A 75 -18.50 -1.31 -2.19
C ARG A 75 -17.23 -1.68 -2.94
N ASP A 76 -16.25 -2.24 -2.22
CA ASP A 76 -15.01 -2.73 -2.80
C ASP A 76 -15.28 -3.89 -3.76
N LEU A 77 -16.13 -4.82 -3.34
CA LEU A 77 -16.55 -5.94 -4.19
C LEU A 77 -17.20 -5.43 -5.50
N ALA A 78 -18.11 -4.47 -5.39
CA ALA A 78 -18.79 -3.90 -6.54
C ALA A 78 -17.84 -3.15 -7.48
N LEU A 79 -16.89 -2.37 -6.92
CA LEU A 79 -15.90 -1.64 -7.71
C LEU A 79 -14.93 -2.59 -8.43
N LEU A 80 -14.43 -3.61 -7.73
CA LEU A 80 -13.57 -4.62 -8.31
C LEU A 80 -14.28 -5.39 -9.43
N GLN A 81 -15.56 -5.71 -9.24
CA GLN A 81 -16.38 -6.35 -10.27
C GLN A 81 -16.52 -5.48 -11.52
N LYS A 82 -16.76 -4.19 -11.33
CA LYS A 82 -16.81 -3.22 -12.45
C LYS A 82 -15.48 -3.18 -13.20
N TYR A 83 -14.38 -3.08 -12.47
CA TYR A 83 -13.04 -3.10 -13.06
C TYR A 83 -12.79 -4.34 -13.91
N LEU A 84 -13.12 -5.52 -13.39
CA LEU A 84 -12.96 -6.80 -14.10
C LEU A 84 -13.87 -6.94 -15.32
N ASN A 85 -14.98 -6.20 -15.36
CA ASN A 85 -15.87 -6.11 -16.51
C ASN A 85 -15.49 -5.01 -17.51
N ASN A 86 -14.28 -4.47 -17.40
CA ASN A 86 -13.74 -3.42 -18.27
C ASN A 86 -14.55 -2.12 -18.25
N TRP A 87 -15.17 -1.80 -17.11
CA TRP A 87 -15.75 -0.48 -16.93
C TRP A 87 -14.64 0.53 -16.66
N GLU A 88 -14.83 1.76 -17.08
CA GLU A 88 -13.88 2.85 -16.80
C GLU A 88 -13.98 3.26 -15.33
N VAL A 89 -13.27 2.52 -14.48
CA VAL A 89 -13.15 2.79 -13.03
C VAL A 89 -11.70 2.64 -12.61
N ASN A 90 -11.31 3.41 -11.61
CA ASN A 90 -10.00 3.32 -10.98
C ASN A 90 -10.09 2.52 -9.69
N LEU A 91 -9.05 1.76 -9.38
CA LEU A 91 -8.90 1.10 -8.10
C LEU A 91 -7.89 1.89 -7.24
N GLY A 92 -8.21 2.04 -5.96
CA GLY A 92 -7.41 2.80 -5.03
C GLY A 92 -7.79 4.28 -4.97
N PRO A 93 -7.02 5.10 -4.26
CA PRO A 93 -7.31 6.52 -4.13
C PRO A 93 -7.27 7.18 -5.50
N ASP A 94 -8.22 8.07 -5.73
CA ASP A 94 -8.19 8.93 -6.91
C ASP A 94 -6.86 9.67 -6.92
N GLU A 95 -6.08 9.50 -7.96
CA GLU A 95 -4.91 10.33 -8.17
C GLU A 95 -5.41 11.75 -8.34
N VAL A 96 -5.19 12.55 -7.31
CA VAL A 96 -5.37 13.99 -7.45
C VAL A 96 -4.25 14.43 -8.39
N GLU A 97 -4.54 14.52 -9.67
CA GLU A 97 -3.68 15.26 -10.56
C GLU A 97 -3.66 16.68 -10.00
N GLU A 98 -2.56 17.03 -9.38
CA GLU A 98 -2.29 18.41 -9.08
C GLU A 98 -2.16 19.12 -10.42
N ASP A 99 -3.30 19.54 -10.95
CA ASP A 99 -3.32 20.38 -12.11
C ASP A 99 -2.75 21.74 -11.71
N ASP A 100 -1.52 21.99 -12.12
CA ASP A 100 -0.85 23.27 -11.94
C ASP A 100 -1.62 24.46 -12.56
N ASN A 101 -2.73 24.17 -13.21
CA ASN A 101 -3.60 25.15 -13.84
C ASN A 101 -4.71 25.72 -12.93
N ILE A 102 -4.77 25.32 -11.68
CA ILE A 102 -5.73 25.86 -10.70
C ILE A 102 -5.60 27.38 -10.53
N TYR A 103 -4.46 27.94 -10.91
CA TYR A 103 -4.22 29.38 -10.81
C TYR A 103 -5.02 30.23 -11.77
N ASN A 104 -5.53 29.65 -12.82
CA ASN A 104 -6.22 30.44 -13.83
C ASN A 104 -7.68 30.74 -13.48
N ASP A 105 -8.24 29.99 -12.53
CA ASP A 105 -9.63 30.19 -12.11
C ASP A 105 -9.80 31.30 -11.07
N THR A 106 -8.71 31.75 -10.45
CA THR A 106 -8.77 32.83 -9.47
C THR A 106 -8.75 34.22 -10.09
N GLU A 107 -8.43 34.30 -11.36
CA GLU A 107 -8.42 35.58 -12.09
C GLU A 107 -9.72 35.82 -12.88
N LEU A 108 -10.79 35.15 -12.49
CA LEU A 108 -12.09 35.50 -13.03
C LEU A 108 -12.44 36.92 -12.61
N ASP A 109 -12.30 37.81 -13.58
CA ASP A 109 -12.70 39.18 -13.43
C ASP A 109 -14.22 39.27 -13.34
N TRP A 110 -14.68 39.49 -12.14
CA TRP A 110 -16.11 39.63 -11.83
C TRP A 110 -16.59 41.07 -12.01
N ASN A 111 -16.26 41.67 -13.09
CA ASN A 111 -16.85 42.96 -13.45
C ASN A 111 -18.20 42.82 -14.12
#